data_15124842cae8194618e1ee96cb94d5a2
#
_entry.id   15124842cae8194618e1ee96cb94d5a2
#
_cell.length_a   1.000
_cell.length_b   1.000
_cell.length_c   1.000
_cell.angle_alpha   90.00
_cell.angle_beta   90.00
_cell.angle_gamma   90.00
#
_symmetry.space_group_name_H-M   'P 1'
#
loop_
_entity.id
_entity.type
_entity.pdbx_description
1 polymer ?
#
loop_
_entity_poly.entity_id
_entity_poly.type
_entity_poly.pdbx_seq_one_letter_code
_entity_poly.pdbx_strand_id
1 'polypeptide(L)'
;MQVVIFGMEFEREESAGYLINQLARLFARDLQRQIQPLGIVTGQFPILLALWNRDGVTQRELLDEIDVEQATLANTLTRMERDGLIKRTKHPSDARAQQIWLTSKALNVRNEAYLAANTVNQESLAELSSEEKATLIGLMQKVIKSMRER
;
A
#
# COMPACT_ATOMS: atom_id res chain seq x y z
N MET A 1 -11.97 30.13 1.77
CA MET A 1 -12.67 30.73 0.62
C MET A 1 -13.65 29.70 0.07
N GLN A 2 -14.93 30.01 0.13
CA GLN A 2 -15.98 29.15 -0.41
C GLN A 2 -16.13 29.46 -1.89
N VAL A 3 -15.94 28.48 -2.74
CA VAL A 3 -16.17 28.64 -4.19
C VAL A 3 -17.51 27.96 -4.51
N VAL A 4 -18.51 28.75 -4.80
CA VAL A 4 -19.81 28.24 -5.25
C VAL A 4 -19.75 28.12 -6.78
N ILE A 5 -19.77 26.89 -7.29
CA ILE A 5 -19.90 26.63 -8.73
C ILE A 5 -21.20 25.87 -8.95
N PHE A 6 -22.15 26.47 -9.69
CA PHE A 6 -23.43 25.86 -10.06
C PHE A 6 -24.28 25.36 -8.89
N GLY A 7 -24.30 26.08 -7.74
CA GLY A 7 -25.12 25.70 -6.58
C GLY A 7 -24.61 24.50 -5.78
N MET A 8 -23.41 24.01 -6.06
CA MET A 8 -22.74 23.00 -5.24
C MET A 8 -21.70 23.66 -4.35
N GLU A 9 -21.84 23.46 -3.04
CA GLU A 9 -20.82 23.82 -2.06
C GLU A 9 -19.85 22.67 -1.90
N PHE A 10 -18.53 22.96 -1.87
CA PHE A 10 -17.50 21.99 -1.55
C PHE A 10 -16.89 22.31 -0.19
N GLU A 11 -17.13 21.45 0.77
CA GLU A 11 -16.50 21.51 2.10
C GLU A 11 -15.49 20.36 2.21
N ARG A 12 -14.22 20.70 2.26
CA ARG A 12 -13.14 19.70 2.30
C ARG A 12 -13.23 18.79 3.53
N GLU A 13 -13.66 19.33 4.67
CA GLU A 13 -13.78 18.59 5.92
C GLU A 13 -14.89 17.52 5.87
N GLU A 14 -15.80 17.61 4.90
CA GLU A 14 -16.85 16.63 4.64
C GLU A 14 -16.62 15.83 3.36
N SER A 15 -15.50 16.07 2.67
CA SER A 15 -15.17 15.36 1.44
C SER A 15 -14.48 14.03 1.75
N ALA A 16 -15.08 12.92 1.33
CA ALA A 16 -14.48 11.59 1.47
C ALA A 16 -13.08 11.53 0.84
N GLY A 17 -12.93 12.06 -0.37
CA GLY A 17 -11.64 12.06 -1.07
C GLY A 17 -10.57 12.85 -0.33
N TYR A 18 -10.91 14.02 0.20
CA TYR A 18 -9.98 14.82 0.98
C TYR A 18 -9.57 14.11 2.27
N LEU A 19 -10.53 13.56 3.02
CA LEU A 19 -10.28 12.88 4.28
C LEU A 19 -9.47 11.59 4.07
N ILE A 20 -9.77 10.81 3.05
CA ILE A 20 -9.02 9.60 2.70
C ILE A 20 -7.57 9.93 2.39
N ASN A 21 -7.31 10.97 1.58
CA ASN A 21 -5.96 11.39 1.25
C ASN A 21 -5.20 11.91 2.47
N GLN A 22 -5.88 12.63 3.35
CA GLN A 22 -5.29 13.10 4.61
C GLN A 22 -4.91 11.94 5.52
N LEU A 23 -5.83 10.99 5.71
CA LEU A 23 -5.56 9.77 6.49
C LEU A 23 -4.40 8.98 5.89
N ALA A 24 -4.37 8.80 4.58
CA ALA A 24 -3.30 8.07 3.90
C ALA A 24 -1.93 8.70 4.18
N ARG A 25 -1.83 10.03 4.13
CA ARG A 25 -0.58 10.73 4.45
C ARG A 25 -0.16 10.56 5.90
N LEU A 26 -1.11 10.62 6.85
CA LEU A 26 -0.83 10.44 8.27
C LEU A 26 -0.41 9.00 8.58
N PHE A 27 -1.10 8.01 8.03
CA PHE A 27 -0.71 6.61 8.16
C PHE A 27 0.67 6.34 7.56
N ALA A 28 0.95 6.88 6.38
CA ALA A 28 2.26 6.72 5.73
C ALA A 28 3.39 7.33 6.57
N ARG A 29 3.17 8.49 7.16
CA ARG A 29 4.14 9.15 8.05
C ARG A 29 4.46 8.27 9.25
N ASP A 30 3.44 7.76 9.92
CA ASP A 30 3.63 6.96 11.13
C ASP A 30 4.22 5.59 10.80
N LEU A 31 3.79 4.97 9.70
CA LEU A 31 4.38 3.73 9.21
C LEU A 31 5.86 3.92 8.86
N GLN A 32 6.22 5.01 8.17
CA GLN A 32 7.61 5.29 7.81
C GLN A 32 8.53 5.33 9.03
N ARG A 33 8.08 5.93 10.12
CA ARG A 33 8.84 5.96 11.38
C ARG A 33 9.11 4.58 11.94
N GLN A 34 8.12 3.68 11.80
CA GLN A 34 8.20 2.31 12.33
C GLN A 34 9.06 1.38 11.46
N ILE A 35 9.01 1.53 10.14
CA ILE A 35 9.70 0.63 9.21
C ILE A 35 11.07 1.13 8.75
N GLN A 36 11.39 2.40 8.96
CA GLN A 36 12.68 2.96 8.59
C GLN A 36 13.87 2.17 9.16
N PRO A 37 13.87 1.73 10.43
CA PRO A 37 14.95 0.92 10.97
C PRO A 37 15.11 -0.43 10.28
N LEU A 38 14.10 -0.92 9.56
CA LEU A 38 14.13 -2.18 8.82
C LEU A 38 14.72 -2.02 7.41
N GLY A 39 15.02 -0.80 7.00
CA GLY A 39 15.53 -0.51 5.65
C GLY A 39 14.45 -0.50 4.57
N ILE A 40 13.21 -0.24 4.94
CA ILE A 40 12.04 -0.21 4.06
C ILE A 40 11.45 1.20 4.04
N VAL A 41 10.99 1.64 2.88
CA VAL A 41 10.22 2.88 2.74
C VAL A 41 8.75 2.57 2.44
N THR A 42 7.86 3.50 2.80
CA THR A 42 6.39 3.31 2.72
C THR A 42 5.92 2.91 1.32
N GLY A 43 6.51 3.49 0.27
CA GLY A 43 6.15 3.16 -1.11
C GLY A 43 6.48 1.74 -1.54
N GLN A 44 7.40 1.07 -0.84
CA GLN A 44 7.79 -0.32 -1.09
C GLN A 44 6.87 -1.31 -0.34
N PHE A 45 6.19 -0.84 0.68
CA PHE A 45 5.45 -1.69 1.61
C PHE A 45 4.31 -2.47 0.95
N PRO A 46 3.44 -1.88 0.10
CA PRO A 46 2.39 -2.64 -0.58
C PRO A 46 2.94 -3.77 -1.46
N ILE A 47 4.08 -3.56 -2.11
CA ILE A 47 4.74 -4.57 -2.93
C ILE A 47 5.26 -5.70 -2.05
N LEU A 48 5.91 -5.37 -0.93
CA LEU A 48 6.39 -6.36 0.03
C LEU A 48 5.23 -7.17 0.62
N LEU A 49 4.12 -6.52 0.98
CA LEU A 49 2.93 -7.23 1.47
C LEU A 49 2.41 -8.24 0.46
N ALA A 50 2.36 -7.88 -0.82
CA ALA A 50 1.93 -8.78 -1.88
C ALA A 50 2.90 -9.96 -2.04
N LEU A 51 4.22 -9.70 -2.06
CA LEU A 51 5.25 -10.72 -2.21
C LEU A 51 5.37 -11.63 -0.98
N TRP A 52 5.21 -11.10 0.23
CA TRP A 52 5.18 -11.93 1.44
C TRP A 52 3.98 -12.87 1.46
N ASN A 53 2.89 -12.48 0.83
CA ASN A 53 1.72 -13.34 0.67
C ASN A 53 1.94 -14.38 -0.44
N ARG A 54 2.51 -13.97 -1.57
CA ARG A 54 2.81 -14.87 -2.70
C ARG A 54 4.08 -14.40 -3.42
N ASP A 55 5.17 -15.08 -3.23
CA ASP A 55 6.46 -14.78 -3.85
C ASP A 55 6.51 -15.25 -5.32
N GLY A 56 7.44 -14.74 -6.09
CA GLY A 56 7.66 -15.18 -7.47
C GLY A 56 6.59 -14.76 -8.48
N VAL A 57 5.82 -13.73 -8.17
CA VAL A 57 4.80 -13.20 -9.08
C VAL A 57 5.42 -12.31 -10.16
N THR A 58 4.71 -12.12 -11.25
CA THR A 58 5.12 -11.21 -12.31
C THR A 58 4.80 -9.76 -11.97
N GLN A 59 5.46 -8.83 -12.66
CA GLN A 59 5.15 -7.40 -12.52
C GLN A 59 3.69 -7.10 -12.85
N ARG A 60 3.13 -7.77 -13.85
CA ARG A 60 1.72 -7.61 -14.22
C ARG A 60 0.78 -8.07 -13.12
N GLU A 61 1.06 -9.21 -12.49
CA GLU A 61 0.27 -9.71 -11.36
C GLU A 61 0.30 -8.72 -10.18
N LEU A 62 1.46 -8.13 -9.91
CA LEU A 62 1.57 -7.07 -8.88
C LEU A 62 0.75 -5.84 -9.25
N LEU A 63 0.81 -5.41 -10.51
CA LEU A 63 0.08 -4.24 -10.98
C LEU A 63 -1.45 -4.43 -10.80
N ASP A 64 -1.95 -5.64 -11.09
CA ASP A 64 -3.36 -5.97 -10.93
C ASP A 64 -3.78 -6.00 -9.45
N GLU A 65 -2.87 -6.32 -8.55
CA GLU A 65 -3.17 -6.48 -7.11
C GLU A 65 -3.13 -5.18 -6.31
N ILE A 66 -2.19 -4.27 -6.62
CA ILE A 66 -1.89 -3.14 -5.73
C ILE A 66 -2.40 -1.77 -6.21
N ASP A 67 -3.09 -1.69 -7.33
CA ASP A 67 -3.77 -0.47 -7.82
C ASP A 67 -2.86 0.77 -7.93
N VAL A 68 -1.64 0.60 -8.40
CA VAL A 68 -0.71 1.70 -8.66
C VAL A 68 -0.47 1.88 -10.16
N GLU A 69 0.01 3.04 -10.54
CA GLU A 69 0.40 3.31 -11.93
C GLU A 69 1.59 2.43 -12.34
N GLN A 70 1.57 1.98 -13.60
CA GLN A 70 2.62 1.10 -14.14
C GLN A 70 4.02 1.69 -13.99
N ALA A 71 4.19 2.97 -14.31
CA ALA A 71 5.47 3.66 -14.18
C ALA A 71 5.93 3.75 -12.72
N THR A 72 5.02 3.99 -11.80
CA THR A 72 5.32 4.03 -10.36
C THR A 72 5.79 2.66 -9.87
N LEU A 73 5.10 1.59 -10.26
CA LEU A 73 5.50 0.23 -9.92
C LEU A 73 6.89 -0.10 -10.47
N ALA A 74 7.13 0.17 -11.76
CA ALA A 74 8.42 -0.10 -12.40
C ALA A 74 9.57 0.62 -11.68
N ASN A 75 9.40 1.90 -11.37
CA ASN A 75 10.41 2.69 -10.66
C ASN A 75 10.64 2.17 -9.24
N THR A 76 9.59 1.80 -8.54
CA THR A 76 9.68 1.26 -7.17
C THR A 76 10.41 -0.08 -7.17
N LEU A 77 10.11 -0.97 -8.10
CA LEU A 77 10.79 -2.25 -8.24
C LEU A 77 12.29 -2.08 -8.52
N THR A 78 12.65 -1.12 -9.35
CA THR A 78 14.07 -0.81 -9.62
C THR A 78 14.79 -0.37 -8.34
N ARG A 79 14.15 0.48 -7.52
CA ARG A 79 14.69 0.90 -6.23
C ARG A 79 14.79 -0.26 -5.23
N MET A 80 13.79 -1.14 -5.20
CA MET A 80 13.79 -2.31 -4.33
C MET A 80 14.91 -3.29 -4.69
N GLU A 81 15.18 -3.47 -5.96
CA GLU A 81 16.31 -4.29 -6.44
C GLU A 81 17.64 -3.67 -6.02
N ARG A 82 17.80 -2.36 -6.20
CA ARG A 82 18.97 -1.61 -5.73
C ARG A 82 19.15 -1.74 -4.21
N ASP A 83 18.07 -1.68 -3.45
CA ASP A 83 18.10 -1.74 -1.99
C ASP A 83 18.26 -3.19 -1.47
N GLY A 84 18.32 -4.17 -2.36
CA GLY A 84 18.51 -5.58 -2.00
C GLY A 84 17.29 -6.26 -1.40
N LEU A 85 16.09 -5.76 -1.69
CA LEU A 85 14.83 -6.33 -1.19
C LEU A 85 14.24 -7.38 -2.13
N ILE A 86 14.46 -7.22 -3.42
CA ILE A 86 13.98 -8.15 -4.46
C ILE A 86 15.09 -8.49 -5.46
N LYS A 87 14.87 -9.57 -6.18
CA LYS A 87 15.58 -9.93 -7.40
C LYS A 87 14.57 -10.30 -8.48
N ARG A 88 14.94 -10.10 -9.74
CA ARG A 88 14.10 -10.40 -10.89
C ARG A 88 14.73 -11.53 -11.70
N THR A 89 13.91 -12.50 -12.13
CA THR A 89 14.32 -13.62 -12.97
C THR A 89 13.41 -13.72 -14.17
N LYS A 90 13.90 -14.34 -15.25
CA LYS A 90 13.05 -14.60 -16.41
C LYS A 90 11.98 -15.63 -16.06
N HIS A 91 10.75 -15.41 -16.56
CA HIS A 91 9.68 -16.38 -16.44
C HIS A 91 10.03 -17.66 -17.21
N PRO A 92 9.80 -18.87 -16.64
CA PRO A 92 10.19 -20.14 -17.30
C PRO A 92 9.51 -20.39 -18.66
N SER A 93 8.29 -19.87 -18.86
CA SER A 93 7.50 -20.12 -20.05
C SER A 93 7.11 -18.88 -20.85
N ASP A 94 7.45 -17.67 -20.38
CA ASP A 94 7.19 -16.42 -21.09
C ASP A 94 8.41 -15.50 -21.03
N ALA A 95 9.14 -15.42 -22.13
CA ALA A 95 10.36 -14.61 -22.24
C ALA A 95 10.12 -13.09 -22.09
N ARG A 96 8.87 -12.63 -22.18
CA ARG A 96 8.48 -11.21 -22.02
C ARG A 96 8.25 -10.83 -20.57
N ALA A 97 7.98 -11.81 -19.70
CA ALA A 97 7.66 -11.61 -18.30
C ALA A 97 8.90 -11.86 -17.43
N GLN A 98 8.94 -11.14 -16.31
CA GLN A 98 9.91 -11.37 -15.25
C GLN A 98 9.16 -11.73 -13.97
N GLN A 99 9.70 -12.71 -13.25
CA GLN A 99 9.23 -13.05 -11.91
C GLN A 99 10.00 -12.23 -10.88
N ILE A 100 9.33 -11.81 -9.85
CA ILE A 100 9.86 -10.96 -8.79
C ILE A 100 9.89 -11.77 -7.51
N TRP A 101 11.09 -11.86 -6.92
CA TRP A 101 11.37 -12.69 -5.75
C TRP A 101 11.90 -11.86 -4.60
N LEU A 102 11.45 -12.17 -3.40
CA LEU A 102 12.02 -11.61 -2.18
C LEU A 102 13.44 -12.14 -1.95
N THR A 103 14.31 -11.27 -1.48
CA THR A 103 15.64 -11.66 -0.98
C THR A 103 15.53 -12.17 0.45
N SER A 104 16.59 -12.81 0.96
CA SER A 104 16.69 -13.18 2.37
C SER A 104 16.53 -11.97 3.29
N LYS A 105 17.08 -10.83 2.92
CA LYS A 105 16.93 -9.56 3.65
C LYS A 105 15.46 -9.19 3.82
N ALA A 106 14.68 -9.25 2.75
CA ALA A 106 13.26 -8.92 2.78
C ALA A 106 12.44 -9.95 3.58
N LEU A 107 12.79 -11.23 3.48
CA LEU A 107 12.14 -12.29 4.25
C LEU A 107 12.39 -12.13 5.77
N ASN A 108 13.61 -11.75 6.14
CA ASN A 108 14.01 -11.62 7.54
C ASN A 108 13.32 -10.49 8.28
N VAL A 109 12.86 -9.44 7.60
CA VAL A 109 12.19 -8.29 8.22
C VAL A 109 10.67 -8.38 8.21
N ARG A 110 10.10 -9.43 7.62
CA ARG A 110 8.64 -9.57 7.46
C ARG A 110 7.87 -9.46 8.78
N ASN A 111 8.25 -10.23 9.79
CA ASN A 111 7.52 -10.25 11.06
C ASN A 111 7.58 -8.92 11.79
N GLU A 112 8.74 -8.27 11.79
CA GLU A 112 8.91 -6.92 12.36
C GLU A 112 8.11 -5.88 11.59
N ALA A 113 8.04 -6.00 10.27
CA ALA A 113 7.25 -5.11 9.42
C ALA A 113 5.75 -5.29 9.67
N TYR A 114 5.27 -6.52 9.82
CA TYR A 114 3.88 -6.79 10.21
C TYR A 114 3.54 -6.20 11.57
N LEU A 115 4.44 -6.37 12.54
CA LEU A 115 4.25 -5.78 13.87
C LEU A 115 4.18 -4.25 13.79
N ALA A 116 5.06 -3.63 13.02
CA ALA A 116 5.06 -2.19 12.81
C ALA A 116 3.73 -1.69 12.22
N ALA A 117 3.24 -2.36 11.18
CA ALA A 117 1.96 -2.01 10.54
C ALA A 117 0.78 -2.18 11.51
N ASN A 118 0.75 -3.27 12.25
CA ASN A 118 -0.29 -3.50 13.27
C ASN A 118 -0.25 -2.45 14.38
N THR A 119 0.93 -2.05 14.81
CA THR A 119 1.08 -0.98 15.81
C THR A 119 0.50 0.34 15.31
N VAL A 120 0.82 0.71 14.07
CA VAL A 120 0.25 1.93 13.45
C VAL A 120 -1.27 1.85 13.39
N ASN A 121 -1.82 0.71 12.97
CA ASN A 121 -3.27 0.52 12.90
C ASN A 121 -3.93 0.65 14.27
N GLN A 122 -3.38 0.02 15.29
CA GLN A 122 -3.91 0.07 16.65
C GLN A 122 -3.86 1.48 17.24
N GLU A 123 -2.73 2.15 17.13
CA GLU A 123 -2.55 3.50 17.66
C GLU A 123 -3.41 4.52 16.92
N SER A 124 -3.48 4.42 15.59
CA SER A 124 -4.24 5.36 14.76
C SER A 124 -5.76 5.25 14.96
N LEU A 125 -6.26 4.07 15.25
CA LEU A 125 -7.68 3.80 15.45
C LEU A 125 -8.06 3.67 16.92
N ALA A 126 -7.21 4.08 17.85
CA ALA A 126 -7.40 3.90 19.28
C ALA A 126 -8.68 4.57 19.84
N GLU A 127 -9.10 5.69 19.22
CA GLU A 127 -10.32 6.40 19.62
C GLU A 127 -11.61 5.71 19.15
N LEU A 128 -11.52 4.72 18.29
CA LEU A 128 -12.67 3.98 17.76
C LEU A 128 -12.98 2.76 18.64
N SER A 129 -14.28 2.50 18.83
CA SER A 129 -14.74 1.23 19.43
C SER A 129 -14.46 0.07 18.46
N SER A 130 -14.52 -1.17 18.95
CA SER A 130 -14.36 -2.36 18.12
C SER A 130 -15.39 -2.41 16.98
N GLU A 131 -16.63 -2.01 17.24
CA GLU A 131 -17.68 -1.93 16.22
C GLU A 131 -17.36 -0.86 15.17
N GLU A 132 -16.93 0.31 15.60
CA GLU A 132 -16.56 1.41 14.69
C GLU A 132 -15.37 1.02 13.81
N LYS A 133 -14.35 0.34 14.36
CA LYS A 133 -13.22 -0.20 13.58
C LYS A 133 -13.68 -1.18 12.50
N ALA A 134 -14.52 -2.13 12.87
CA ALA A 134 -15.06 -3.13 11.94
C ALA A 134 -15.88 -2.47 10.83
N THR A 135 -16.72 -1.48 11.19
CA THR A 135 -17.52 -0.71 10.24
C THR A 135 -16.63 0.07 9.27
N LEU A 136 -15.63 0.78 9.78
CA LEU A 136 -14.69 1.54 8.95
C LEU A 136 -13.96 0.64 7.94
N ILE A 137 -13.40 -0.47 8.39
CA ILE A 137 -12.71 -1.44 7.53
C ILE A 137 -13.66 -1.99 6.46
N GLY A 138 -14.85 -2.42 6.86
CA GLY A 138 -15.85 -2.97 5.93
C GLY A 138 -16.31 -1.96 4.88
N LEU A 139 -16.49 -0.70 5.27
CA LEU A 139 -16.88 0.37 4.35
C LEU A 139 -15.75 0.70 3.37
N MET A 140 -14.52 0.77 3.83
CA MET A 140 -13.36 0.97 2.94
C MET A 140 -13.24 -0.16 1.92
N GLN A 141 -13.38 -1.41 2.34
CA GLN A 141 -13.35 -2.57 1.44
C GLN A 141 -14.46 -2.50 0.40
N LYS A 142 -15.67 -2.11 0.80
CA LYS A 142 -16.81 -1.95 -0.09
C LYS A 142 -16.56 -0.87 -1.14
N VAL A 143 -16.01 0.26 -0.76
CA VAL A 143 -15.69 1.36 -1.68
C VAL A 143 -14.58 0.93 -2.66
N ILE A 144 -13.52 0.30 -2.18
CA ILE A 144 -12.42 -0.20 -3.02
C ILE A 144 -12.97 -1.15 -4.08
N LYS A 145 -13.78 -2.13 -3.68
CA LYS A 145 -14.40 -3.09 -4.60
C LYS A 145 -15.22 -2.38 -5.67
N SER A 146 -16.07 -1.45 -5.26
CA SER A 146 -16.89 -0.66 -6.20
C SER A 146 -16.05 0.13 -7.21
N MET A 147 -14.95 0.72 -6.75
CA MET A 147 -14.07 1.50 -7.63
C MET A 147 -13.31 0.64 -8.62
N ARG A 148 -12.92 -0.57 -8.24
CA ARG A 148 -12.23 -1.53 -9.13
C ARG A 148 -13.14 -2.11 -10.21
N GLU A 149 -14.42 -2.20 -9.96
CA GLU A 149 -15.43 -2.78 -10.90
C GLU A 149 -15.94 -1.76 -11.93
N ARG A 150 -15.50 -0.52 -11.91
CA ARG A 150 -15.89 0.51 -12.89
C ARG A 150 -15.18 0.39 -14.22
#